data_1685482ab60e47606524e2ce99212f73
#
_entry.id   1685482ab60e47606524e2ce99212f73
#
_cell.length_a   1.000
_cell.length_b   1.000
_cell.length_c   1.000
_cell.angle_alpha   90.00
_cell.angle_beta   90.00
_cell.angle_gamma   90.00
#
_symmetry.space_group_name_H-M   'P 1'
#
loop_
_entity.id
_entity.type
_entity.pdbx_description
1 polymer ?
#
loop_
_entity_poly.entity_id
_entity_poly.type
_entity_poly.pdbx_seq_one_letter_code
_entity_poly.pdbx_strand_id
1 'polypeptide(L)'
;ELTRRWWNPLPVVDNTVRMAALAEALWGAGADMSSFIYLRLSGGVGGCVVSDFRLVGGAGGLAGELGHMTVGTNESPCACGKRGCLETLASVPALCARAGVADIAQLRAAVLSGDTRAREALERAAQAVGYVLGSAALLINPRAIIVAGEIVDAFPSLRSNIAASMYGELLPVMEWDIDVV
;
A
#
# COMPACT_ATOMS: atom_id res chain seq x y z
N GLU A 1 24.09 14.57 -14.77
CA GLU A 1 24.69 15.36 -15.87
C GLU A 1 23.84 15.33 -17.15
N LEU A 2 23.30 14.19 -17.59
CA LEU A 2 22.44 14.08 -18.79
C LEU A 2 21.15 14.90 -18.68
N THR A 3 20.54 14.98 -17.50
CA THR A 3 19.29 15.73 -17.27
C THR A 3 19.48 17.25 -17.39
N ARG A 4 20.61 17.80 -16.98
CA ARG A 4 20.90 19.25 -17.08
C ARG A 4 20.98 19.77 -18.50
N ARG A 5 21.31 18.90 -19.45
CA ARG A 5 21.47 19.28 -20.85
C ARG A 5 20.15 19.51 -21.60
N TRP A 6 19.08 18.86 -21.12
CA TRP A 6 17.80 18.78 -21.84
C TRP A 6 16.62 19.43 -21.12
N TRP A 7 16.77 19.72 -19.81
CA TRP A 7 15.66 20.19 -18.98
C TRP A 7 15.98 21.50 -18.26
N ASN A 8 15.11 22.47 -18.45
CA ASN A 8 15.10 23.71 -17.67
C ASN A 8 13.64 24.04 -17.34
N PRO A 9 13.17 23.86 -16.07
CA PRO A 9 13.90 23.62 -14.83
C PRO A 9 14.46 22.19 -14.70
N LEU A 10 15.40 21.99 -13.76
CA LEU A 10 15.98 20.67 -13.48
C LEU A 10 14.89 19.69 -13.02
N PRO A 11 14.86 18.45 -13.55
CA PRO A 11 13.92 17.44 -13.10
C PRO A 11 14.23 17.02 -11.66
N VAL A 12 13.19 16.81 -10.87
CA VAL A 12 13.26 16.13 -9.59
C VAL A 12 13.01 14.64 -9.84
N VAL A 13 13.92 13.80 -9.39
CA VAL A 13 13.81 12.34 -9.46
C VAL A 13 13.53 11.80 -8.08
N ASP A 14 12.45 11.06 -7.92
CA ASP A 14 12.07 10.43 -6.65
C ASP A 14 11.49 9.03 -6.93
N ASN A 15 11.19 8.28 -5.87
CA ASN A 15 10.54 6.99 -5.92
C ASN A 15 9.14 7.11 -6.57
N THR A 16 8.77 6.12 -7.40
CA THR A 16 7.49 6.12 -8.12
C THR A 16 6.27 6.16 -7.20
N VAL A 17 6.35 5.56 -6.00
CA VAL A 17 5.27 5.59 -4.99
C VAL A 17 5.13 7.01 -4.42
N ARG A 18 6.24 7.68 -4.13
CA ARG A 18 6.25 9.07 -3.65
C ARG A 18 5.68 10.04 -4.69
N MET A 19 6.02 9.82 -5.96
CA MET A 19 5.47 10.62 -7.07
C MET A 19 3.97 10.37 -7.25
N ALA A 20 3.50 9.12 -7.07
CA ALA A 20 2.07 8.81 -7.09
C ALA A 20 1.33 9.46 -5.90
N ALA A 21 1.88 9.40 -4.69
CA ALA A 21 1.32 10.08 -3.53
C ALA A 21 1.26 11.61 -3.71
N LEU A 22 2.27 12.20 -4.37
CA LEU A 22 2.26 13.62 -4.72
C LEU A 22 1.16 13.94 -5.74
N ALA A 23 0.93 13.08 -6.73
CA ALA A 23 -0.15 13.25 -7.69
C ALA A 23 -1.52 13.17 -7.01
N GLU A 24 -1.72 12.25 -6.06
CA GLU A 24 -2.93 12.19 -5.23
C GLU A 24 -3.11 13.46 -4.39
N ALA A 25 -2.02 14.00 -3.82
CA ALA A 25 -2.08 15.24 -3.04
C ALA A 25 -2.39 16.48 -3.88
N LEU A 26 -2.04 16.49 -5.17
CA LEU A 26 -2.24 17.66 -6.03
C LEU A 26 -3.54 17.60 -6.85
N TRP A 27 -3.95 16.40 -7.29
CA TRP A 27 -5.02 16.24 -8.29
C TRP A 27 -5.96 15.06 -8.02
N GLY A 28 -5.63 14.21 -7.05
CA GLY A 28 -6.38 12.99 -6.76
C GLY A 28 -7.25 13.09 -5.50
N ALA A 29 -7.49 11.94 -4.91
CA ALA A 29 -8.34 11.79 -3.72
C ALA A 29 -7.83 12.56 -2.49
N GLY A 30 -6.52 12.86 -2.43
CA GLY A 30 -5.88 13.59 -1.34
C GLY A 30 -5.79 15.11 -1.51
N ALA A 31 -6.34 15.69 -2.61
CA ALA A 31 -6.09 17.10 -2.97
C ALA A 31 -6.53 18.11 -1.88
N ASP A 32 -7.61 17.83 -1.17
CA ASP A 32 -8.13 18.69 -0.11
C ASP A 32 -7.77 18.19 1.30
N MET A 33 -6.84 17.23 1.41
CA MET A 33 -6.47 16.58 2.66
C MET A 33 -5.08 17.03 3.11
N SER A 34 -5.01 17.61 4.31
CA SER A 34 -3.73 18.00 4.91
C SER A 34 -2.87 16.80 5.33
N SER A 35 -3.51 15.65 5.59
CA SER A 35 -2.84 14.44 6.09
C SER A 35 -3.51 13.19 5.53
N PHE A 36 -2.73 12.32 4.90
CA PHE A 36 -3.18 10.98 4.48
C PHE A 36 -2.01 10.00 4.37
N ILE A 37 -2.32 8.71 4.38
CA ILE A 37 -1.39 7.64 4.03
C ILE A 37 -1.74 7.16 2.62
N TYR A 38 -0.75 7.06 1.75
CA TYR A 38 -0.88 6.43 0.44
C TYR A 38 -0.22 5.06 0.47
N LEU A 39 -0.92 4.03 0.02
CA LEU A 39 -0.38 2.67 -0.14
C LEU A 39 -0.66 2.17 -1.56
N ARG A 40 0.38 1.70 -2.23
CA ARG A 40 0.29 1.09 -3.55
C ARG A 40 0.53 -0.41 -3.47
N LEU A 41 -0.44 -1.20 -3.93
CA LEU A 41 -0.40 -2.66 -4.04
C LEU A 41 -0.27 -3.08 -5.50
N SER A 42 0.94 -3.53 -5.90
CA SER A 42 1.27 -3.83 -7.30
C SER A 42 2.35 -4.91 -7.37
N GLY A 43 3.29 -4.86 -8.33
CA GLY A 43 4.47 -5.72 -8.40
C GLY A 43 5.32 -5.70 -7.12
N GLY A 44 5.26 -4.61 -6.35
CA GLY A 44 5.75 -4.45 -4.99
C GLY A 44 4.70 -3.76 -4.12
N VAL A 45 5.00 -3.56 -2.84
CA VAL A 45 4.18 -2.81 -1.89
C VAL A 45 4.95 -1.59 -1.42
N GLY A 46 4.46 -0.42 -1.73
CA GLY A 46 5.10 0.83 -1.31
C GLY A 46 4.11 1.79 -0.65
N GLY A 47 4.58 2.50 0.36
CA GLY A 47 3.79 3.49 1.09
C GLY A 47 4.39 4.87 1.07
N CYS A 48 3.58 5.86 1.38
CA CYS A 48 3.99 7.23 1.58
C CYS A 48 3.06 7.91 2.59
N VAL A 49 3.59 8.81 3.38
CA VAL A 49 2.84 9.63 4.32
C VAL A 49 2.84 11.07 3.84
N VAL A 50 1.68 11.68 3.82
CA VAL A 50 1.50 13.13 3.65
C VAL A 50 1.05 13.70 4.99
N SER A 51 1.70 14.74 5.45
CA SER A 51 1.34 15.52 6.65
C SER A 51 1.58 17.01 6.38
N ASP A 52 0.62 17.85 6.79
CA ASP A 52 0.66 19.30 6.53
C ASP A 52 0.85 19.61 5.03
N PHE A 53 0.14 18.87 4.16
CA PHE A 53 0.22 18.97 2.69
C PHE A 53 1.62 18.69 2.11
N ARG A 54 2.48 17.97 2.84
CA ARG A 54 3.84 17.65 2.41
C ARG A 54 4.12 16.16 2.52
N LEU A 55 4.89 15.65 1.57
CA LEU A 55 5.42 14.29 1.67
C LEU A 55 6.41 14.20 2.82
N VAL A 56 6.17 13.29 3.74
CA VAL A 56 7.09 13.00 4.84
C VAL A 56 8.27 12.19 4.29
N GLY A 57 9.46 12.74 4.36
CA GLY A 57 10.68 12.06 3.90
C GLY A 57 11.40 11.32 5.02
N GLY A 58 11.30 11.83 6.27
CA GLY A 58 12.17 11.40 7.35
C GLY A 58 13.62 11.83 7.15
N ALA A 59 14.48 11.52 8.10
CA ALA A 59 15.88 11.96 8.08
C ALA A 59 16.70 11.34 6.92
N GLY A 60 16.38 10.11 6.52
CA GLY A 60 17.06 9.38 5.45
C GLY A 60 16.24 9.22 4.16
N GLY A 61 15.09 9.89 4.04
CA GLY A 61 14.22 9.75 2.86
C GLY A 61 13.41 8.44 2.80
N LEU A 62 13.39 7.65 3.87
CA LEU A 62 12.78 6.31 3.91
C LEU A 62 11.48 6.26 4.74
N ALA A 63 10.89 7.40 5.09
CA ALA A 63 9.62 7.40 5.79
C ALA A 63 8.50 6.87 4.88
N GLY A 64 7.63 6.03 5.43
CA GLY A 64 6.52 5.45 4.70
C GLY A 64 6.80 4.12 4.01
N GLU A 65 7.96 3.50 4.22
CA GLU A 65 8.30 2.16 3.69
C GLU A 65 7.44 1.05 4.33
N LEU A 66 6.10 1.20 4.23
CA LEU A 66 5.10 0.31 4.85
C LEU A 66 5.17 -1.12 4.32
N GLY A 67 5.56 -1.30 3.05
CA GLY A 67 5.75 -2.61 2.44
C GLY A 67 6.81 -3.46 3.13
N HIS A 68 7.72 -2.83 3.88
CA HIS A 68 8.77 -3.51 4.62
C HIS A 68 8.52 -3.63 6.12
N MET A 69 7.33 -3.29 6.60
CA MET A 69 6.90 -3.64 7.96
C MET A 69 6.74 -5.16 8.09
N THR A 70 7.25 -5.72 9.18
CA THR A 70 7.12 -7.16 9.47
C THR A 70 5.71 -7.47 9.95
N VAL A 71 5.09 -8.50 9.39
CA VAL A 71 3.70 -8.87 9.70
C VAL A 71 3.66 -10.26 10.35
N GLY A 72 3.25 -10.28 11.60
CA GLY A 72 2.98 -11.51 12.36
C GLY A 72 4.17 -12.49 12.37
N THR A 73 3.87 -13.78 12.18
CA THR A 73 4.85 -14.88 12.13
C THR A 73 5.31 -15.21 10.71
N ASN A 74 5.05 -14.33 9.74
CA ASN A 74 5.52 -14.54 8.38
C ASN A 74 7.05 -14.49 8.31
N GLU A 75 7.67 -15.55 7.84
CA GLU A 75 9.13 -15.65 7.72
C GLU A 75 9.62 -15.65 6.26
N SER A 76 8.74 -15.32 5.30
CA SER A 76 9.12 -15.28 3.89
C SER A 76 10.26 -14.27 3.67
N PRO A 77 11.33 -14.63 2.93
CA PRO A 77 12.41 -13.71 2.64
C PRO A 77 11.94 -12.56 1.75
N CYS A 78 12.37 -11.35 2.06
CA CYS A 78 12.12 -10.15 1.28
C CYS A 78 13.39 -9.68 0.57
N ALA A 79 13.23 -9.07 -0.61
CA ALA A 79 14.34 -8.51 -1.38
C ALA A 79 15.14 -7.43 -0.61
N CYS A 80 14.54 -6.79 0.39
CA CYS A 80 15.21 -5.82 1.25
C CYS A 80 16.22 -6.44 2.24
N GLY A 81 16.35 -7.77 2.27
CA GLY A 81 17.22 -8.51 3.20
C GLY A 81 16.55 -8.92 4.51
N LYS A 82 15.36 -8.43 4.81
CA LYS A 82 14.55 -8.84 5.98
C LYS A 82 13.71 -10.08 5.67
N ARG A 83 13.01 -10.55 6.69
CA ARG A 83 11.97 -11.58 6.58
C ARG A 83 10.63 -11.02 7.06
N GLY A 84 9.54 -11.56 6.52
CA GLY A 84 8.19 -11.27 6.98
C GLY A 84 7.63 -9.92 6.59
N CYS A 85 8.22 -9.23 5.62
CA CYS A 85 7.70 -7.95 5.15
C CYS A 85 6.29 -8.09 4.55
N LEU A 86 5.46 -7.06 4.71
CA LEU A 86 4.13 -6.99 4.10
C LEU A 86 4.15 -7.30 2.60
N GLU A 87 5.15 -6.82 1.88
CA GLU A 87 5.33 -7.06 0.44
C GLU A 87 5.35 -8.56 0.09
N THR A 88 5.88 -9.41 0.96
CA THR A 88 5.90 -10.87 0.76
C THR A 88 4.54 -11.55 0.92
N LEU A 89 3.50 -10.79 1.28
CA LEU A 89 2.11 -11.25 1.39
C LEU A 89 1.18 -10.55 0.40
N ALA A 90 1.41 -9.26 0.15
CA ALA A 90 0.46 -8.38 -0.52
C ALA A 90 0.95 -7.82 -1.87
N SER A 91 2.06 -8.30 -2.42
CA SER A 91 2.47 -8.00 -3.80
C SER A 91 1.86 -8.98 -4.80
N VAL A 92 1.76 -8.59 -6.09
CA VAL A 92 1.29 -9.48 -7.16
C VAL A 92 2.08 -10.79 -7.21
N PRO A 93 3.44 -10.80 -7.20
CA PRO A 93 4.20 -12.04 -7.16
C PRO A 93 3.87 -12.92 -5.95
N ALA A 94 3.68 -12.31 -4.77
CA ALA A 94 3.38 -13.06 -3.55
C ALA A 94 1.98 -13.70 -3.61
N LEU A 95 0.97 -12.97 -4.10
CA LEU A 95 -0.39 -13.47 -4.27
C LEU A 95 -0.44 -14.60 -5.30
N CYS A 96 0.20 -14.41 -6.46
CA CYS A 96 0.26 -15.41 -7.53
C CYS A 96 0.97 -16.68 -7.08
N ALA A 97 2.11 -16.56 -6.42
CA ALA A 97 2.83 -17.72 -5.87
C ALA A 97 1.99 -18.50 -4.86
N ARG A 98 1.27 -17.82 -3.98
CA ARG A 98 0.40 -18.45 -2.97
C ARG A 98 -0.81 -19.14 -3.60
N ALA A 99 -1.41 -18.54 -4.62
CA ALA A 99 -2.52 -19.10 -5.37
C ALA A 99 -2.09 -20.21 -6.36
N GLY A 100 -0.79 -20.29 -6.68
CA GLY A 100 -0.27 -21.25 -7.68
C GLY A 100 -0.60 -20.87 -9.12
N VAL A 101 -0.64 -19.57 -9.41
CA VAL A 101 -0.94 -19.01 -10.74
C VAL A 101 0.23 -18.13 -11.24
N ALA A 102 0.27 -17.84 -12.55
CA ALA A 102 1.40 -17.15 -13.14
C ALA A 102 1.31 -15.61 -13.05
N ASP A 103 0.11 -15.04 -13.08
CA ASP A 103 -0.12 -13.60 -13.17
C ASP A 103 -1.45 -13.17 -12.54
N ILE A 104 -1.68 -11.86 -12.48
CA ILE A 104 -2.88 -11.27 -11.87
C ILE A 104 -4.16 -11.61 -12.64
N ALA A 105 -4.09 -11.82 -13.97
CA ALA A 105 -5.25 -12.18 -14.76
C ALA A 105 -5.71 -13.60 -14.40
N GLN A 106 -4.77 -14.54 -14.26
CA GLN A 106 -5.05 -15.91 -13.80
C GLN A 106 -5.51 -15.91 -12.33
N LEU A 107 -4.92 -15.06 -11.47
CA LEU A 107 -5.39 -14.90 -10.08
C LEU A 107 -6.85 -14.45 -10.06
N ARG A 108 -7.22 -13.47 -10.90
CA ARG A 108 -8.60 -13.00 -11.00
C ARG A 108 -9.53 -14.11 -11.49
N ALA A 109 -9.14 -14.87 -12.50
CA ALA A 109 -9.92 -16.00 -13.01
C ALA A 109 -10.12 -17.07 -11.92
N ALA A 110 -9.07 -17.40 -11.16
CA ALA A 110 -9.14 -18.36 -10.04
C ALA A 110 -10.11 -17.89 -8.94
N VAL A 111 -10.05 -16.60 -8.56
CA VAL A 111 -10.99 -16.03 -7.56
C VAL A 111 -12.44 -16.12 -8.06
N LEU A 112 -12.68 -15.76 -9.32
CA LEU A 112 -14.03 -15.81 -9.93
C LEU A 112 -14.58 -17.23 -10.04
N SER A 113 -13.71 -18.22 -10.29
CA SER A 113 -14.10 -19.63 -10.33
C SER A 113 -14.27 -20.28 -8.94
N GLY A 114 -13.95 -19.54 -7.87
CA GLY A 114 -14.12 -20.01 -6.50
C GLY A 114 -12.92 -20.77 -5.92
N ASP A 115 -11.73 -20.67 -6.52
CA ASP A 115 -10.53 -21.31 -5.99
C ASP A 115 -10.25 -20.83 -4.56
N THR A 116 -10.16 -21.77 -3.63
CA THR A 116 -10.00 -21.49 -2.21
C THR A 116 -8.65 -20.86 -1.90
N ARG A 117 -7.57 -21.32 -2.54
CA ARG A 117 -6.22 -20.80 -2.31
C ARG A 117 -6.09 -19.35 -2.78
N ALA A 118 -6.70 -19.02 -3.93
CA ALA A 118 -6.71 -17.68 -4.46
C ALA A 118 -7.48 -16.71 -3.53
N ARG A 119 -8.64 -17.13 -3.03
CA ARG A 119 -9.42 -16.35 -2.07
C ARG A 119 -8.70 -16.16 -0.75
N GLU A 120 -8.15 -17.22 -0.16
CA GLU A 120 -7.37 -17.16 1.07
C GLU A 120 -6.12 -16.28 0.92
N ALA A 121 -5.47 -16.27 -0.25
CA ALA A 121 -4.33 -15.39 -0.50
C ALA A 121 -4.73 -13.92 -0.41
N LEU A 122 -5.87 -13.53 -1.02
CA LEU A 122 -6.40 -12.15 -0.94
C LEU A 122 -6.87 -11.78 0.46
N GLU A 123 -7.55 -12.69 1.17
CA GLU A 123 -7.99 -12.45 2.55
C GLU A 123 -6.82 -12.20 3.49
N ARG A 124 -5.78 -13.04 3.42
CA ARG A 124 -4.56 -12.86 4.21
C ARG A 124 -3.82 -11.57 3.86
N ALA A 125 -3.79 -11.20 2.58
CA ALA A 125 -3.22 -9.93 2.17
C ALA A 125 -4.02 -8.75 2.73
N ALA A 126 -5.36 -8.80 2.66
CA ALA A 126 -6.21 -7.75 3.23
C ALA A 126 -6.00 -7.59 4.74
N GLN A 127 -5.95 -8.70 5.48
CA GLN A 127 -5.67 -8.69 6.93
C GLN A 127 -4.30 -8.09 7.24
N ALA A 128 -3.25 -8.52 6.51
CA ALA A 128 -1.90 -8.03 6.70
C ALA A 128 -1.78 -6.53 6.39
N VAL A 129 -2.41 -6.07 5.30
CA VAL A 129 -2.45 -4.65 4.92
C VAL A 129 -3.24 -3.86 5.97
N GLY A 130 -4.40 -4.35 6.40
CA GLY A 130 -5.21 -3.70 7.44
C GLY A 130 -4.44 -3.53 8.75
N TYR A 131 -3.74 -4.56 9.21
CA TYR A 131 -2.88 -4.50 10.39
C TYR A 131 -1.80 -3.41 10.28
N VAL A 132 -1.08 -3.36 9.15
CA VAL A 132 -0.03 -2.36 8.93
C VAL A 132 -0.61 -0.95 8.85
N LEU A 133 -1.74 -0.78 8.14
CA LEU A 133 -2.39 0.52 8.01
C LEU A 133 -2.99 0.99 9.33
N GLY A 134 -3.58 0.10 10.13
CA GLY A 134 -4.05 0.40 11.47
C GLY A 134 -2.92 0.86 12.39
N SER A 135 -1.79 0.14 12.38
CA SER A 135 -0.60 0.53 13.15
C SER A 135 -0.06 1.90 12.69
N ALA A 136 -0.02 2.17 11.39
CA ALA A 136 0.41 3.44 10.86
C ALA A 136 -0.59 4.57 11.21
N ALA A 137 -1.90 4.28 11.16
CA ALA A 137 -2.94 5.24 11.51
C ALA A 137 -2.88 5.66 12.98
N LEU A 138 -2.57 4.74 13.89
CA LEU A 138 -2.35 5.07 15.32
C LEU A 138 -1.17 6.03 15.54
N LEU A 139 -0.15 5.99 14.67
CA LEU A 139 1.02 6.86 14.77
C LEU A 139 0.82 8.23 14.09
N ILE A 140 0.11 8.25 12.96
CA ILE A 140 0.01 9.41 12.09
C ILE A 140 -1.31 10.17 12.30
N ASN A 141 -2.37 9.45 12.69
CA ASN A 141 -3.74 9.96 12.75
C ASN A 141 -4.15 10.70 11.45
N PRO A 142 -4.13 10.01 10.30
CA PRO A 142 -4.40 10.64 9.01
C PRO A 142 -5.90 10.91 8.84
N ARG A 143 -6.25 11.85 7.96
CA ARG A 143 -7.63 12.09 7.54
C ARG A 143 -8.16 10.95 6.68
N ALA A 144 -7.31 10.37 5.84
CA ALA A 144 -7.68 9.25 4.97
C ALA A 144 -6.49 8.32 4.70
N ILE A 145 -6.83 7.14 4.18
CA ILE A 145 -5.88 6.18 3.63
C ILE A 145 -6.27 5.90 2.18
N ILE A 146 -5.38 6.21 1.25
CA ILE A 146 -5.58 5.98 -0.18
C ILE A 146 -4.87 4.68 -0.54
N VAL A 147 -5.66 3.68 -0.97
CA VAL A 147 -5.14 2.37 -1.41
C VAL A 147 -5.32 2.24 -2.91
N ALA A 148 -4.21 2.18 -3.64
CA ALA A 148 -4.18 2.15 -5.09
C ALA A 148 -3.33 1.00 -5.64
N GLY A 149 -3.34 0.82 -6.95
CA GLY A 149 -2.51 -0.13 -7.68
C GLY A 149 -3.29 -1.30 -8.26
N GLU A 150 -2.62 -2.05 -9.13
CA GLU A 150 -3.27 -3.06 -9.97
C GLU A 150 -4.02 -4.15 -9.20
N ILE A 151 -3.65 -4.42 -7.95
CA ILE A 151 -4.34 -5.43 -7.13
C ILE A 151 -5.74 -4.93 -6.76
N VAL A 152 -5.88 -3.68 -6.30
CA VAL A 152 -7.20 -3.12 -5.97
C VAL A 152 -8.05 -2.85 -7.21
N ASP A 153 -7.41 -2.56 -8.34
CA ASP A 153 -8.11 -2.43 -9.62
C ASP A 153 -8.66 -3.78 -10.10
N ALA A 154 -7.89 -4.86 -9.92
CA ALA A 154 -8.32 -6.21 -10.25
C ALA A 154 -9.38 -6.78 -9.28
N PHE A 155 -9.35 -6.36 -8.01
CA PHE A 155 -10.20 -6.84 -6.93
C PHE A 155 -10.80 -5.67 -6.13
N PRO A 156 -11.85 -4.99 -6.64
CA PRO A 156 -12.42 -3.80 -5.99
C PRO A 156 -12.88 -4.01 -4.54
N SER A 157 -13.37 -5.22 -4.21
CA SER A 157 -13.77 -5.58 -2.84
C SER A 157 -12.61 -5.64 -1.85
N LEU A 158 -11.36 -5.66 -2.33
CA LEU A 158 -10.19 -5.74 -1.46
C LEU A 158 -10.07 -4.50 -0.57
N ARG A 159 -10.45 -3.29 -1.08
CA ARG A 159 -10.46 -2.07 -0.25
C ARG A 159 -11.35 -2.20 0.97
N SER A 160 -12.58 -2.67 0.80
CA SER A 160 -13.50 -2.85 1.94
C SER A 160 -13.00 -3.90 2.92
N ASN A 161 -12.34 -4.95 2.46
CA ASN A 161 -11.76 -5.96 3.33
C ASN A 161 -10.55 -5.42 4.11
N ILE A 162 -9.71 -4.61 3.45
CA ILE A 162 -8.59 -3.90 4.10
C ILE A 162 -9.14 -2.94 5.16
N ALA A 163 -10.16 -2.14 4.81
CA ALA A 163 -10.78 -1.19 5.74
C ALA A 163 -11.36 -1.90 6.97
N ALA A 164 -12.10 -2.99 6.77
CA ALA A 164 -12.66 -3.78 7.87
C ALA A 164 -11.57 -4.33 8.81
N SER A 165 -10.46 -4.84 8.24
CA SER A 165 -9.33 -5.32 9.03
C SER A 165 -8.61 -4.18 9.76
N MET A 166 -8.42 -3.03 9.10
CA MET A 166 -7.77 -1.86 9.67
C MET A 166 -8.58 -1.28 10.84
N TYR A 167 -9.90 -1.15 10.69
CA TYR A 167 -10.74 -0.61 11.76
C TYR A 167 -10.69 -1.45 13.03
N GLY A 168 -10.50 -2.77 12.91
CA GLY A 168 -10.30 -3.63 14.07
C GLY A 168 -9.01 -3.35 14.86
N GLU A 169 -8.06 -2.63 14.29
CA GLU A 169 -6.78 -2.26 14.92
C GLU A 169 -6.81 -0.83 15.51
N LEU A 170 -7.85 -0.03 15.23
CA LEU A 170 -7.94 1.36 15.67
C LEU A 170 -8.55 1.48 17.06
N LEU A 171 -8.31 2.62 17.70
CA LEU A 171 -9.09 3.03 18.85
C LEU A 171 -10.53 3.34 18.41
N PRO A 172 -11.57 2.95 19.17
CA PRO A 172 -12.96 3.17 18.77
C PRO A 172 -13.29 4.63 18.41
N VAL A 173 -12.61 5.60 19.01
CA VAL A 173 -12.78 7.03 18.71
C VAL A 173 -12.23 7.42 17.33
N MET A 174 -11.35 6.62 16.72
CA MET A 174 -10.72 6.92 15.42
C MET A 174 -11.47 6.30 14.24
N GLU A 175 -12.33 5.31 14.46
CA GLU A 175 -13.02 4.57 13.38
C GLU A 175 -13.89 5.47 12.49
N TRP A 176 -14.41 6.56 13.04
CA TRP A 176 -15.33 7.47 12.34
C TRP A 176 -14.64 8.60 11.57
N ASP A 177 -13.32 8.75 11.75
CA ASP A 177 -12.56 9.90 11.23
C ASP A 177 -11.60 9.54 10.09
N ILE A 178 -11.43 8.24 9.75
CA ILE A 178 -10.47 7.80 8.74
C ILE A 178 -11.19 7.11 7.57
N ASP A 179 -11.19 7.74 6.42
CA ASP A 179 -11.71 7.17 5.18
C ASP A 179 -10.67 6.28 4.49
N VAL A 180 -11.10 5.12 3.94
CA VAL A 180 -10.28 4.28 3.06
C VAL A 180 -10.82 4.39 1.64
N VAL A 181 -10.06 5.01 0.77
CA VAL A 181 -10.42 5.33 -0.62
C VAL A 181 -9.48 4.69 -1.64
#